data_ce35a610c939e2dbc050749a5f37c49a
#
_entry.id   ce35a610c939e2dbc050749a5f37c49a
#
_cell.length_a   1.000
_cell.length_b   1.000
_cell.length_c   1.000
_cell.angle_alpha   90.00
_cell.angle_beta   90.00
_cell.angle_gamma   90.00
#
_symmetry.space_group_name_H-M   'P 1'
#
loop_
_entity.id
_entity.type
_entity.pdbx_description
1 polymer ?
#
loop_
_entity_poly.entity_id
_entity_poly.type
_entity_poly.pdbx_seq_one_letter_code
_entity_poly.pdbx_strand_id
1 'polypeptide(L)'
;MADFYDGTKLLSMKDIDGKTPEIFLCTSNRSAGKTTYFNRLFVNGFKKRSEKFCLIYRFNYELDDCANKFFKEIGHLFFPMDVMTSKRMSKGKYHELFLNDISCGYAVALNDADSIKKISHFFVDVKRMLMDEFQSETTHYCGEEVRKLMSIHTSMARGDGEQVRYLPLIMVSNPITLLNPYYSAMDISSRLTKDTKFLKGHGYVLEQGMKMLKISRSEERFSRNAETD
;
A
#
# COMPACT_ATOMS: atom_id res chain seq x y z
N MET A 1 -12.24 -5.71 23.49
CA MET A 1 -11.09 -5.09 22.78
C MET A 1 -11.48 -5.01 21.31
N ALA A 2 -11.26 -3.87 20.68
CA ALA A 2 -11.43 -3.80 19.23
C ALA A 2 -10.35 -4.69 18.59
N ASP A 3 -10.77 -5.67 17.80
CA ASP A 3 -9.84 -6.51 17.05
C ASP A 3 -9.21 -5.66 15.94
N PHE A 4 -7.95 -5.28 16.11
CA PHE A 4 -7.19 -4.63 15.06
C PHE A 4 -6.87 -5.64 13.96
N TYR A 5 -6.75 -5.14 12.73
CA TYR A 5 -6.33 -5.93 11.58
C TYR A 5 -4.97 -6.60 11.84
N ASP A 6 -4.89 -7.88 11.49
CA ASP A 6 -3.64 -8.66 11.51
C ASP A 6 -3.38 -9.27 10.12
N GLY A 7 -2.38 -8.75 9.44
CA GLY A 7 -1.96 -9.18 8.10
C GLY A 7 -1.09 -10.45 8.06
N THR A 8 -0.82 -11.08 9.21
CA THR A 8 0.07 -12.26 9.29
C THR A 8 -0.38 -13.37 8.36
N LYS A 9 -1.70 -13.63 8.31
CA LYS A 9 -2.25 -14.67 7.45
C LYS A 9 -2.03 -14.33 5.97
N LEU A 10 -2.36 -13.11 5.55
CA LEU A 10 -2.15 -12.64 4.17
C LEU A 10 -0.68 -12.83 3.75
N LEU A 11 0.26 -12.34 4.58
CA LEU A 11 1.70 -12.38 4.28
C LEU A 11 2.29 -13.81 4.29
N SER A 12 1.63 -14.77 4.93
CA SER A 12 2.06 -16.19 4.96
C SER A 12 1.50 -17.01 3.80
N MET A 13 0.57 -16.45 3.02
CA MET A 13 -0.07 -17.18 1.93
C MET A 13 0.86 -17.37 0.74
N LYS A 14 0.61 -18.47 0.02
CA LYS A 14 1.19 -18.74 -1.30
C LYS A 14 0.18 -18.36 -2.38
N ASP A 15 0.68 -18.00 -3.54
CA ASP A 15 -0.12 -17.75 -4.74
C ASP A 15 -0.79 -19.04 -5.28
N ILE A 16 -1.43 -18.94 -6.43
CA ILE A 16 -2.10 -20.10 -7.04
C ILE A 16 -1.11 -21.20 -7.47
N ASP A 17 0.14 -20.83 -7.75
CA ASP A 17 1.22 -21.75 -8.16
C ASP A 17 2.02 -22.29 -6.95
N GLY A 18 1.62 -21.97 -5.72
CA GLY A 18 2.34 -22.37 -4.50
C GLY A 18 3.62 -21.59 -4.24
N LYS A 19 3.88 -20.52 -5.01
CA LYS A 19 5.04 -19.63 -4.85
C LYS A 19 4.77 -18.52 -3.84
N THR A 20 5.82 -17.85 -3.39
CA THR A 20 5.68 -16.63 -2.58
C THR A 20 5.21 -15.50 -3.49
N PRO A 21 4.06 -14.86 -3.19
CA PRO A 21 3.54 -13.78 -4.01
C PRO A 21 4.47 -12.58 -4.01
N GLU A 22 4.53 -11.86 -5.13
CA GLU A 22 5.19 -10.54 -5.18
C GLU A 22 4.22 -9.42 -4.77
N ILE A 23 2.90 -9.60 -4.99
CA ILE A 23 1.89 -8.59 -4.71
C ILE A 23 0.92 -9.12 -3.65
N PHE A 24 0.76 -8.34 -2.59
CA PHE A 24 -0.18 -8.58 -1.50
C PHE A 24 -1.22 -7.45 -1.49
N LEU A 25 -2.48 -7.77 -1.78
CA LEU A 25 -3.56 -6.79 -1.74
C LEU A 25 -4.40 -7.00 -0.47
N CYS A 26 -4.73 -5.91 0.19
CA CYS A 26 -5.61 -5.92 1.36
C CYS A 26 -6.67 -4.85 1.24
N THR A 27 -7.93 -5.27 1.25
CA THR A 27 -9.07 -4.34 1.34
C THR A 27 -9.89 -4.63 2.58
N SER A 28 -10.25 -3.61 3.31
CA SER A 28 -11.18 -3.69 4.43
C SER A 28 -11.82 -2.33 4.69
N ASN A 29 -12.87 -2.30 5.46
CA ASN A 29 -13.54 -1.06 5.85
C ASN A 29 -12.57 -0.08 6.51
N ARG A 30 -12.90 1.21 6.46
CA ARG A 30 -12.20 2.27 7.19
C ARG A 30 -12.05 1.89 8.67
N SER A 31 -11.01 2.38 9.30
CA SER A 31 -10.70 2.17 10.74
C SER A 31 -10.52 0.70 11.17
N ALA A 32 -10.35 -0.24 10.22
CA ALA A 32 -10.00 -1.62 10.55
C ALA A 32 -8.55 -1.78 11.01
N GLY A 33 -7.69 -0.77 10.81
CA GLY A 33 -6.28 -0.76 11.23
C GLY A 33 -5.29 -1.38 10.25
N LYS A 34 -5.69 -1.64 8.98
CA LYS A 34 -4.78 -2.21 7.97
C LYS A 34 -3.58 -1.32 7.67
N THR A 35 -3.80 -0.02 7.43
CA THR A 35 -2.72 0.94 7.19
C THR A 35 -1.79 1.03 8.40
N THR A 36 -2.34 1.13 9.60
CA THR A 36 -1.59 1.12 10.88
C THR A 36 -0.75 -0.15 11.02
N TYR A 37 -1.31 -1.33 10.70
CA TYR A 37 -0.58 -2.60 10.74
C TYR A 37 0.62 -2.62 9.80
N PHE A 38 0.42 -2.27 8.52
CA PHE A 38 1.50 -2.33 7.53
C PHE A 38 2.55 -1.24 7.74
N ASN A 39 2.15 -0.02 8.10
CA ASN A 39 3.09 1.04 8.45
C ASN A 39 3.98 0.63 9.63
N ARG A 40 3.38 0.10 10.70
CA ARG A 40 4.12 -0.45 11.85
C ARG A 40 5.06 -1.60 11.44
N LEU A 41 4.61 -2.50 10.57
CA LEU A 41 5.43 -3.60 10.05
C LEU A 41 6.69 -3.10 9.34
N PHE A 42 6.57 -2.02 8.55
CA PHE A 42 7.67 -1.43 7.80
C PHE A 42 8.69 -0.77 8.73
N VAL A 43 8.23 0.04 9.67
CA VAL A 43 9.11 0.67 10.68
C VAL A 43 9.81 -0.38 11.53
N ASN A 44 9.12 -1.43 11.97
CA ASN A 44 9.73 -2.54 12.71
C ASN A 44 10.78 -3.29 11.87
N GLY A 45 10.53 -3.48 10.57
CA GLY A 45 11.48 -4.08 9.64
C GLY A 45 12.76 -3.27 9.57
N PHE A 46 12.66 -1.96 9.45
CA PHE A 46 13.80 -1.07 9.48
C PHE A 46 14.53 -1.09 10.84
N LYS A 47 13.82 -0.89 11.94
CA LYS A 47 14.44 -0.85 13.30
C LYS A 47 15.14 -2.15 13.68
N LYS A 48 14.62 -3.31 13.28
CA LYS A 48 15.16 -4.62 13.66
C LYS A 48 16.19 -5.18 12.69
N ARG A 49 16.10 -4.86 11.39
CA ARG A 49 16.89 -5.49 10.34
C ARG A 49 17.47 -4.52 9.32
N SER A 50 17.31 -3.22 9.55
CA SER A 50 17.72 -2.15 8.61
C SER A 50 17.11 -2.32 7.21
N GLU A 51 15.91 -2.89 7.13
CA GLU A 51 15.19 -3.08 5.88
C GLU A 51 14.57 -1.77 5.42
N LYS A 52 15.21 -1.09 4.48
CA LYS A 52 14.63 0.10 3.86
C LYS A 52 13.40 -0.24 3.03
N PHE A 53 12.48 0.72 2.94
CA PHE A 53 11.22 0.55 2.24
C PHE A 53 10.93 1.70 1.28
N CYS A 54 9.99 1.48 0.35
CA CYS A 54 9.53 2.51 -0.55
C CYS A 54 8.02 2.69 -0.45
N LEU A 55 7.59 3.91 -0.21
CA LEU A 55 6.19 4.32 -0.24
C LEU A 55 5.83 4.77 -1.67
N ILE A 56 4.71 4.29 -2.17
CA ILE A 56 4.21 4.63 -3.49
C ILE A 56 2.99 5.54 -3.34
N TYR A 57 3.06 6.71 -3.92
CA TYR A 57 1.97 7.66 -4.05
C TYR A 57 1.51 7.78 -5.50
N ARG A 58 0.31 8.28 -5.72
CA ARG A 58 -0.22 8.44 -7.07
C ARG A 58 0.34 9.67 -7.76
N PHE A 59 0.45 10.78 -7.04
CA PHE A 59 0.86 12.07 -7.58
C PHE A 59 1.99 12.72 -6.77
N ASN A 60 2.83 13.50 -7.42
CA ASN A 60 3.99 14.16 -6.80
C ASN A 60 3.61 15.11 -5.64
N TYR A 61 2.48 15.80 -5.72
CA TYR A 61 2.06 16.70 -4.64
C TYR A 61 1.75 15.96 -3.33
N GLU A 62 1.52 14.65 -3.39
CA GLU A 62 1.29 13.84 -2.18
C GLU A 62 2.59 13.57 -1.41
N LEU A 63 3.75 13.74 -2.05
CA LEU A 63 5.06 13.51 -1.44
C LEU A 63 5.43 14.56 -0.39
N ASP A 64 4.93 15.78 -0.49
CA ASP A 64 5.33 16.89 0.37
C ASP A 64 5.06 16.63 1.87
N ASP A 65 4.08 15.77 2.18
CA ASP A 65 3.75 15.38 3.57
C ASP A 65 3.85 13.86 3.80
N CYS A 66 4.61 13.15 2.98
CA CYS A 66 4.65 11.68 2.98
C CYS A 66 5.11 11.09 4.33
N ALA A 67 6.11 11.70 4.98
CA ALA A 67 6.61 11.24 6.27
C ALA A 67 5.53 11.34 7.36
N ASN A 68 4.82 12.46 7.44
CA ASN A 68 3.76 12.67 8.42
C ASN A 68 2.56 11.75 8.14
N LYS A 69 2.09 11.67 6.90
CA LYS A 69 1.00 10.76 6.51
C LYS A 69 1.28 9.30 6.87
N PHE A 70 2.51 8.85 6.65
CA PHE A 70 2.90 7.48 6.94
C PHE A 70 3.08 7.23 8.44
N PHE A 71 3.72 8.15 9.18
CA PHE A 71 4.26 7.88 10.51
C PHE A 71 3.44 8.45 11.67
N LYS A 72 2.68 9.54 11.47
CA LYS A 72 2.00 10.27 12.56
C LYS A 72 1.18 9.36 13.49
N GLU A 73 0.32 8.53 12.92
CA GLU A 73 -0.56 7.64 13.71
C GLU A 73 0.25 6.57 14.45
N ILE A 74 1.13 5.87 13.74
CA ILE A 74 1.94 4.79 14.33
C ILE A 74 3.02 5.31 15.27
N GLY A 75 3.54 6.52 15.03
CA GLY A 75 4.48 7.20 15.92
C GLY A 75 3.86 7.40 17.29
N HIS A 76 2.67 7.99 17.33
CA HIS A 76 1.95 8.20 18.59
C HIS A 76 1.64 6.87 19.33
N LEU A 77 1.24 5.84 18.62
CA LEU A 77 0.77 4.58 19.22
C LEU A 77 1.91 3.62 19.59
N PHE A 78 2.97 3.54 18.80
CA PHE A 78 3.97 2.47 18.90
C PHE A 78 5.42 2.96 18.97
N PHE A 79 5.68 4.20 18.58
CA PHE A 79 7.04 4.74 18.46
C PHE A 79 7.13 6.17 19.03
N PRO A 80 6.67 6.41 20.28
CA PRO A 80 6.53 7.77 20.82
C PRO A 80 7.85 8.52 20.99
N MET A 81 8.98 7.82 20.95
CA MET A 81 10.33 8.40 21.04
C MET A 81 11.01 8.56 19.69
N ASP A 82 10.36 8.11 18.61
CA ASP A 82 10.93 8.18 17.26
C ASP A 82 10.31 9.34 16.48
N VAL A 83 11.09 9.97 15.63
CA VAL A 83 10.68 11.05 14.74
C VAL A 83 10.98 10.65 13.30
N MET A 84 9.98 10.79 12.43
CA MET A 84 10.18 10.60 11.00
C MET A 84 10.13 11.93 10.26
N THR A 85 11.11 12.13 9.40
CA THR A 85 11.20 13.30 8.51
C THR A 85 11.38 12.85 7.07
N SER A 86 11.20 13.76 6.13
CA SER A 86 11.49 13.51 4.72
C SER A 86 12.29 14.65 4.12
N LYS A 87 13.14 14.32 3.16
CA LYS A 87 13.94 15.29 2.41
C LYS A 87 13.68 15.12 0.92
N ARG A 88 13.39 16.22 0.27
CA ARG A 88 13.18 16.28 -1.18
C ARG A 88 14.50 16.06 -1.92
N MET A 89 14.53 15.08 -2.83
CA MET A 89 15.72 14.64 -3.56
C MET A 89 15.54 14.77 -5.07
N SER A 90 16.65 14.85 -5.80
CA SER A 90 16.69 14.88 -7.27
C SER A 90 15.70 15.88 -7.90
N LYS A 91 15.70 17.12 -7.43
CA LYS A 91 14.77 18.17 -7.87
C LYS A 91 13.30 17.82 -7.63
N GLY A 92 13.02 17.04 -6.59
CA GLY A 92 11.67 16.67 -6.17
C GLY A 92 11.08 15.43 -6.85
N LYS A 93 11.91 14.64 -7.52
CA LYS A 93 11.47 13.39 -8.15
C LYS A 93 11.11 12.30 -7.15
N TYR A 94 11.74 12.33 -5.97
CA TYR A 94 11.42 11.45 -4.87
C TYR A 94 11.75 12.13 -3.53
N HIS A 95 11.25 11.59 -2.44
CA HIS A 95 11.64 11.97 -1.09
C HIS A 95 12.39 10.82 -0.44
N GLU A 96 13.47 11.13 0.26
CA GLU A 96 14.14 10.21 1.16
C GLU A 96 13.57 10.36 2.56
N LEU A 97 13.26 9.24 3.20
CA LEU A 97 12.66 9.16 4.53
C LEU A 97 13.74 8.88 5.57
N PHE A 98 13.67 9.57 6.69
CA PHE A 98 14.60 9.42 7.79
C PHE A 98 13.83 9.12 9.08
N LEU A 99 14.27 8.09 9.80
CA LEU A 99 13.83 7.80 11.15
C LEU A 99 14.96 8.12 12.12
N ASN A 100 14.75 9.12 12.99
CA ASN A 100 15.80 9.65 13.89
C ASN A 100 17.10 9.98 13.13
N ASP A 101 16.96 10.72 12.03
CA ASP A 101 18.05 11.15 11.13
C ASP A 101 18.79 10.03 10.37
N ILE A 102 18.33 8.77 10.50
CA ILE A 102 18.88 7.64 9.74
C ILE A 102 17.97 7.35 8.55
N SER A 103 18.54 7.30 7.33
CA SER A 103 17.79 6.98 6.11
C SER A 103 17.11 5.61 6.21
N CYS A 104 15.78 5.60 6.22
CA CYS A 104 14.97 4.41 6.42
C CYS A 104 14.19 3.97 5.18
N GLY A 105 14.12 4.81 4.15
CA GLY A 105 13.37 4.48 2.94
C GLY A 105 13.17 5.65 2.02
N TYR A 106 12.23 5.48 1.11
CA TYR A 106 11.94 6.45 0.04
C TYR A 106 10.45 6.59 -0.17
N ALA A 107 10.04 7.70 -0.76
CA ALA A 107 8.69 7.93 -1.26
C ALA A 107 8.76 8.40 -2.71
N VAL A 108 7.99 7.78 -3.59
CA VAL A 108 7.94 8.05 -5.04
C VAL A 108 6.50 8.17 -5.51
N ALA A 109 6.29 8.84 -6.65
CA ALA A 109 4.98 9.01 -7.25
C ALA A 109 4.86 8.32 -8.61
N LEU A 110 3.70 7.70 -8.87
CA LEU A 110 3.44 6.98 -10.12
C LEU A 110 3.44 7.90 -11.34
N ASN A 111 2.94 9.12 -11.19
CA ASN A 111 2.92 10.07 -12.31
C ASN A 111 4.33 10.48 -12.78
N ASP A 112 5.38 10.20 -12.02
CA ASP A 112 6.79 10.46 -12.39
C ASP A 112 7.60 9.17 -12.65
N ALA A 113 6.94 8.08 -13.00
CA ALA A 113 7.53 6.75 -13.16
C ALA A 113 8.74 6.72 -14.10
N ASP A 114 8.70 7.47 -15.22
CA ASP A 114 9.80 7.50 -16.18
C ASP A 114 11.07 8.16 -15.60
N SER A 115 10.90 9.16 -14.74
CA SER A 115 12.01 9.76 -13.99
C SER A 115 12.58 8.80 -12.96
N ILE A 116 11.71 8.10 -12.22
CA ILE A 116 12.12 7.12 -11.19
C ILE A 116 12.92 5.97 -11.81
N LYS A 117 12.51 5.46 -12.96
CA LYS A 117 13.26 4.41 -13.69
C LYS A 117 14.69 4.82 -14.00
N LYS A 118 14.91 6.07 -14.39
CA LYS A 118 16.25 6.58 -14.74
C LYS A 118 17.20 6.69 -13.54
N ILE A 119 16.65 6.71 -12.32
CA ILE A 119 17.41 6.84 -11.06
C ILE A 119 17.22 5.62 -10.15
N SER A 120 16.80 4.48 -10.70
CA SER A 120 16.50 3.26 -9.93
C SER A 120 17.68 2.73 -9.12
N HIS A 121 18.93 3.05 -9.53
CA HIS A 121 20.15 2.71 -8.79
C HIS A 121 20.22 3.30 -7.37
N PHE A 122 19.44 4.34 -7.06
CA PHE A 122 19.34 4.87 -5.69
C PHE A 122 18.49 3.99 -4.77
N PHE A 123 17.72 3.05 -5.30
CA PHE A 123 16.74 2.26 -4.55
C PHE A 123 17.12 0.78 -4.38
N VAL A 124 18.39 0.45 -4.57
CA VAL A 124 18.92 -0.94 -4.52
C VAL A 124 18.75 -1.60 -3.15
N ASP A 125 18.68 -0.81 -2.10
CA ASP A 125 18.57 -1.23 -0.70
C ASP A 125 17.09 -1.39 -0.22
N VAL A 126 16.11 -1.04 -1.07
CA VAL A 126 14.69 -1.23 -0.77
C VAL A 126 14.36 -2.72 -0.67
N LYS A 127 13.73 -3.14 0.42
CA LYS A 127 13.36 -4.55 0.70
C LYS A 127 11.87 -4.82 0.58
N ARG A 128 11.03 -3.79 0.57
CA ARG A 128 9.57 -3.89 0.41
C ARG A 128 8.97 -2.57 -0.03
N MET A 129 7.80 -2.65 -0.66
CA MET A 129 7.09 -1.48 -1.15
C MET A 129 5.67 -1.46 -0.57
N LEU A 130 5.14 -0.26 -0.33
CA LEU A 130 3.77 -0.04 0.13
C LEU A 130 3.08 0.99 -0.74
N MET A 131 1.89 0.65 -1.22
CA MET A 131 0.95 1.59 -1.82
C MET A 131 -0.32 1.62 -0.98
N ASP A 132 -0.54 2.72 -0.27
CA ASP A 132 -1.81 2.95 0.42
C ASP A 132 -2.82 3.57 -0.54
N GLU A 133 -4.10 3.30 -0.30
CA GLU A 133 -5.22 3.79 -1.11
C GLU A 133 -5.10 3.43 -2.61
N PHE A 134 -4.72 2.18 -2.94
CA PHE A 134 -4.63 1.76 -4.35
C PHE A 134 -5.97 1.86 -5.10
N GLN A 135 -7.12 1.75 -4.41
CA GLN A 135 -8.41 2.15 -4.96
C GLN A 135 -8.68 3.62 -4.63
N SER A 136 -8.86 4.42 -5.66
CA SER A 136 -9.18 5.84 -5.49
C SER A 136 -10.65 6.03 -5.14
N GLU A 137 -10.93 6.78 -4.07
CA GLU A 137 -12.30 7.13 -3.67
C GLU A 137 -13.00 8.03 -4.70
N THR A 138 -12.24 8.84 -5.39
CA THR A 138 -12.74 9.78 -6.42
C THR A 138 -12.62 9.23 -7.84
N THR A 139 -12.24 7.96 -8.00
CA THR A 139 -11.94 7.33 -9.30
C THR A 139 -10.84 8.04 -10.10
N HIS A 140 -10.06 8.89 -9.43
CA HIS A 140 -8.95 9.61 -10.04
C HIS A 140 -7.68 8.76 -10.01
N TYR A 141 -7.33 8.20 -11.16
CA TYR A 141 -6.12 7.42 -11.38
C TYR A 141 -5.17 8.17 -12.32
N CYS A 142 -3.88 7.96 -12.19
CA CYS A 142 -2.96 8.48 -13.18
C CYS A 142 -3.02 7.62 -14.46
N GLY A 143 -2.79 8.25 -15.63
CA GLY A 143 -2.79 7.51 -16.90
C GLY A 143 -1.83 6.33 -16.86
N GLU A 144 -2.29 5.12 -17.29
CA GLU A 144 -1.53 3.87 -17.31
C GLU A 144 -0.99 3.45 -15.92
N GLU A 145 -1.76 3.68 -14.88
CA GLU A 145 -1.33 3.57 -13.48
C GLU A 145 -0.70 2.20 -13.16
N VAL A 146 -1.32 1.10 -13.57
CA VAL A 146 -0.80 -0.24 -13.33
C VAL A 146 0.53 -0.47 -14.04
N ARG A 147 0.65 -0.04 -15.31
CA ARG A 147 1.90 -0.15 -16.07
C ARG A 147 3.03 0.64 -15.41
N LYS A 148 2.73 1.84 -14.92
CA LYS A 148 3.70 2.68 -14.20
C LYS A 148 4.14 2.05 -12.88
N LEU A 149 3.19 1.49 -12.10
CA LEU A 149 3.50 0.79 -10.87
C LEU A 149 4.42 -0.41 -11.12
N MET A 150 4.05 -1.27 -12.08
CA MET A 150 4.87 -2.44 -12.44
C MET A 150 6.25 -2.03 -12.96
N SER A 151 6.33 -0.93 -13.69
CA SER A 151 7.60 -0.40 -14.20
C SER A 151 8.52 0.10 -13.08
N ILE A 152 8.00 0.81 -12.09
CA ILE A 152 8.74 1.22 -10.89
C ILE A 152 9.18 -0.01 -10.10
N HIS A 153 8.25 -0.93 -9.82
CA HIS A 153 8.52 -2.17 -9.08
C HIS A 153 9.66 -2.96 -9.71
N THR A 154 9.57 -3.27 -11.01
CA THR A 154 10.59 -4.01 -11.74
C THR A 154 11.94 -3.29 -11.73
N SER A 155 11.94 -1.95 -11.88
CA SER A 155 13.17 -1.16 -11.89
C SER A 155 13.87 -1.18 -10.53
N MET A 156 13.11 -1.10 -9.43
CA MET A 156 13.66 -1.22 -8.07
C MET A 156 14.06 -2.66 -7.74
N ALA A 157 13.34 -3.67 -8.24
CA ALA A 157 13.66 -5.07 -8.03
C ALA A 157 14.95 -5.51 -8.74
N ARG A 158 15.30 -4.90 -9.87
CA ARG A 158 16.59 -5.13 -10.55
C ARG A 158 17.77 -4.58 -9.77
N GLY A 159 17.63 -3.43 -9.12
CA GLY A 159 18.75 -2.74 -8.48
C GLY A 159 19.86 -2.43 -9.49
N ASP A 160 21.11 -2.71 -9.11
CA ASP A 160 22.29 -2.60 -10.00
C ASP A 160 22.67 -3.94 -10.67
N GLY A 161 21.90 -4.99 -10.43
CA GLY A 161 22.19 -6.34 -10.91
C GLY A 161 21.39 -6.73 -12.15
N GLU A 162 21.84 -7.80 -12.82
CA GLU A 162 21.11 -8.40 -13.95
C GLU A 162 19.90 -9.22 -13.49
N GLN A 163 19.91 -9.75 -12.26
CA GLN A 163 18.86 -10.59 -11.72
C GLN A 163 17.84 -9.77 -10.93
N VAL A 164 16.56 -9.98 -11.26
CA VAL A 164 15.45 -9.42 -10.51
C VAL A 164 15.34 -10.12 -9.14
N ARG A 165 15.50 -9.35 -8.07
CA ARG A 165 15.35 -9.84 -6.71
C ARG A 165 13.88 -9.84 -6.28
N TYR A 166 13.54 -10.67 -5.31
CA TYR A 166 12.22 -10.63 -4.68
C TYR A 166 12.03 -9.29 -3.94
N LEU A 167 10.99 -8.56 -4.33
CA LEU A 167 10.64 -7.26 -3.77
C LEU A 167 9.13 -7.21 -3.54
N PRO A 168 8.62 -7.57 -2.35
CA PRO A 168 7.19 -7.60 -2.11
C PRO A 168 6.58 -6.20 -2.14
N LEU A 169 5.48 -6.09 -2.89
CA LEU A 169 4.62 -4.92 -2.98
C LEU A 169 3.33 -5.18 -2.19
N ILE A 170 3.09 -4.39 -1.16
CA ILE A 170 1.87 -4.42 -0.37
C ILE A 170 0.98 -3.28 -0.81
N MET A 171 -0.26 -3.58 -1.14
CA MET A 171 -1.26 -2.63 -1.60
C MET A 171 -2.46 -2.66 -0.67
N VAL A 172 -2.76 -1.55 -0.02
CA VAL A 172 -3.88 -1.46 0.93
C VAL A 172 -4.90 -0.43 0.44
N SER A 173 -6.18 -0.68 0.72
CA SER A 173 -7.24 0.25 0.36
C SER A 173 -8.53 -0.04 1.13
N ASN A 174 -9.45 0.92 1.13
CA ASN A 174 -10.85 0.64 1.38
C ASN A 174 -11.45 -0.05 0.14
N PRO A 175 -12.49 -0.90 0.28
CA PRO A 175 -13.20 -1.46 -0.87
C PRO A 175 -14.11 -0.38 -1.47
N ILE A 176 -13.67 0.23 -2.57
CA ILE A 176 -14.39 1.32 -3.24
C ILE A 176 -15.22 0.77 -4.39
N THR A 177 -14.59 0.06 -5.32
CA THR A 177 -15.26 -0.49 -6.50
C THR A 177 -14.55 -1.74 -7.01
N LEU A 178 -15.32 -2.65 -7.60
CA LEU A 178 -14.78 -3.79 -8.32
C LEU A 178 -14.17 -3.37 -9.68
N LEU A 179 -14.60 -2.23 -10.20
CA LEU A 179 -14.11 -1.67 -11.48
C LEU A 179 -12.98 -0.69 -11.21
N ASN A 180 -11.80 -1.19 -10.90
CA ASN A 180 -10.59 -0.40 -10.75
C ASN A 180 -9.45 -0.98 -11.61
N PRO A 181 -8.44 -0.19 -11.97
CA PRO A 181 -7.37 -0.61 -12.89
C PRO A 181 -6.61 -1.86 -12.42
N TYR A 182 -6.39 -2.01 -11.12
CA TYR A 182 -5.64 -3.13 -10.55
C TYR A 182 -6.41 -4.44 -10.62
N TYR A 183 -7.70 -4.41 -10.25
CA TYR A 183 -8.55 -5.59 -10.31
C TYR A 183 -8.79 -6.04 -11.76
N SER A 184 -8.93 -5.09 -12.69
CA SER A 184 -9.04 -5.39 -14.11
C SER A 184 -7.76 -6.03 -14.66
N ALA A 185 -6.58 -5.48 -14.32
CA ALA A 185 -5.31 -5.99 -14.81
C ALA A 185 -4.93 -7.37 -14.24
N MET A 186 -5.43 -7.72 -13.05
CA MET A 186 -5.15 -8.99 -12.37
C MET A 186 -6.31 -10.01 -12.50
N ASP A 187 -7.32 -9.71 -13.28
CA ASP A 187 -8.55 -10.53 -13.43
C ASP A 187 -9.22 -10.86 -12.09
N ILE A 188 -9.24 -9.89 -11.18
CA ILE A 188 -9.84 -10.03 -9.86
C ILE A 188 -11.35 -9.79 -9.92
N SER A 189 -11.80 -8.79 -10.70
CA SER A 189 -13.18 -8.33 -10.73
C SER A 189 -14.18 -9.43 -11.05
N SER A 190 -13.84 -10.34 -11.98
CA SER A 190 -14.70 -11.46 -12.40
C SER A 190 -14.75 -12.60 -11.37
N ARG A 191 -13.77 -12.69 -10.47
CA ARG A 191 -13.55 -13.79 -9.54
C ARG A 191 -13.91 -13.46 -8.09
N LEU A 192 -14.13 -12.17 -7.79
CA LEU A 192 -14.41 -11.71 -6.45
C LEU A 192 -15.90 -11.79 -6.16
N THR A 193 -16.29 -12.49 -5.10
CA THR A 193 -17.66 -12.58 -4.59
C THR A 193 -17.77 -11.94 -3.21
N LYS A 194 -19.00 -11.74 -2.72
CA LYS A 194 -19.26 -11.19 -1.38
C LYS A 194 -18.66 -12.05 -0.26
N ASP A 195 -18.57 -13.36 -0.49
CA ASP A 195 -18.09 -14.33 0.49
C ASP A 195 -16.59 -14.61 0.36
N THR A 196 -15.94 -14.04 -0.65
CA THR A 196 -14.51 -14.23 -0.89
C THR A 196 -13.71 -13.50 0.19
N LYS A 197 -13.08 -14.26 1.09
CA LYS A 197 -12.15 -13.69 2.07
C LYS A 197 -10.73 -13.59 1.52
N PHE A 198 -10.30 -14.60 0.80
CA PHE A 198 -8.98 -14.64 0.15
C PHE A 198 -9.11 -15.06 -1.30
N LEU A 199 -8.43 -14.36 -2.19
CA LEU A 199 -8.30 -14.72 -3.59
C LEU A 199 -6.83 -14.85 -3.96
N LYS A 200 -6.51 -15.91 -4.71
CA LYS A 200 -5.16 -16.19 -5.21
C LYS A 200 -5.11 -16.05 -6.72
N GLY A 201 -4.03 -15.48 -7.22
CA GLY A 201 -3.70 -15.47 -8.65
C GLY A 201 -2.23 -15.75 -8.86
N HIS A 202 -1.75 -15.62 -10.08
CA HIS A 202 -0.34 -15.77 -10.42
C HIS A 202 0.45 -14.57 -9.89
N GLY A 203 1.34 -14.82 -8.92
CA GLY A 203 2.18 -13.81 -8.29
C GLY A 203 1.47 -12.88 -7.32
N TYR A 204 0.18 -13.06 -7.02
CA TYR A 204 -0.53 -12.24 -6.06
C TYR A 204 -1.47 -13.00 -5.13
N VAL A 205 -1.76 -12.40 -3.98
CA VAL A 205 -2.85 -12.77 -3.09
C VAL A 205 -3.62 -11.52 -2.66
N LEU A 206 -4.95 -11.64 -2.57
CA LEU A 206 -5.84 -10.60 -2.08
C LEU A 206 -6.54 -11.10 -0.81
N GLU A 207 -6.57 -10.28 0.23
CA GLU A 207 -7.47 -10.41 1.37
C GLU A 207 -8.57 -9.36 1.27
N GLN A 208 -9.82 -9.81 1.31
CA GLN A 208 -10.99 -8.96 1.42
C GLN A 208 -11.56 -9.08 2.84
N GLY A 209 -11.31 -8.09 3.67
CA GLY A 209 -11.83 -8.00 5.03
C GLY A 209 -13.05 -7.08 5.07
N MET A 210 -14.25 -7.61 4.88
CA MET A 210 -15.45 -6.88 5.24
C MET A 210 -15.73 -7.08 6.73
N LYS A 211 -15.44 -6.10 7.60
CA LYS A 211 -16.21 -5.93 8.80
C LYS A 211 -17.54 -5.31 8.36
N MET A 212 -18.64 -6.05 8.43
CA MET A 212 -19.97 -5.40 8.39
C MET A 212 -19.96 -4.35 9.50
N LEU A 213 -19.94 -3.07 9.13
CA LEU A 213 -20.33 -2.02 10.05
C LEU A 213 -21.76 -2.39 10.50
N LYS A 214 -21.93 -2.66 11.78
CA LYS A 214 -23.25 -2.59 12.37
C LYS A 214 -23.71 -1.15 12.14
N ILE A 215 -24.58 -0.96 11.16
CA ILE A 215 -25.24 0.33 10.93
C ILE A 215 -25.81 0.73 12.27
N SER A 216 -25.33 1.83 12.84
CA SER A 216 -25.89 2.33 14.08
C SER A 216 -27.36 2.69 13.80
N ARG A 217 -28.25 2.46 14.77
CA ARG A 217 -29.70 2.75 14.65
C ARG A 217 -30.04 4.18 14.19
N SER A 218 -29.06 5.08 14.15
CA SER A 218 -29.21 6.44 13.62
C SER A 218 -29.26 6.51 12.09
N GLU A 219 -28.64 5.58 11.37
CA GLU A 219 -28.67 5.55 9.89
C GLU A 219 -29.91 4.86 9.34
N GLU A 220 -30.52 3.93 10.11
CA GLU A 220 -31.84 3.36 9.75
C GLU A 220 -32.96 4.40 9.73
N ARG A 221 -32.84 5.51 10.47
CA ARG A 221 -33.84 6.59 10.44
C ARG A 221 -33.78 7.42 9.17
N PHE A 222 -32.60 7.58 8.55
CA PHE A 222 -32.46 8.35 7.31
C PHE A 222 -32.99 7.58 6.09
N SER A 223 -32.86 6.26 6.07
CA SER A 223 -33.33 5.44 4.96
C SER A 223 -34.90 5.32 4.95
N ARG A 224 -35.53 5.34 6.12
CA ARG A 224 -37.00 5.28 6.22
C ARG A 224 -37.71 6.58 5.87
N ASN A 225 -37.03 7.73 6.01
CA ASN A 225 -37.64 9.02 5.67
C ASN A 225 -37.49 9.38 4.18
N ALA A 226 -36.66 8.61 3.41
CA ALA A 226 -36.52 8.79 1.97
C ALA A 226 -37.55 7.94 1.15
N GLU A 227 -38.31 7.06 1.80
CA GLU A 227 -39.35 6.23 1.15
C GLU A 227 -40.78 6.74 1.38
N THR A 228 -40.96 7.90 2.02
CA THR A 228 -42.26 8.48 2.36
C THR A 228 -42.48 9.92 1.90
N ASP A 229 -41.78 10.38 0.84
CA ASP A 229 -42.13 11.63 0.15
C ASP A 229 -42.36 11.39 -1.34
#